data_c810c9ab149992ff2d6b7751ff76001f
#
_entry.id   c810c9ab149992ff2d6b7751ff76001f
#
_cell.length_a   1.000
_cell.length_b   1.000
_cell.length_c   1.000
_cell.angle_alpha   90.00
_cell.angle_beta   90.00
_cell.angle_gamma   90.00
#
_symmetry.space_group_name_H-M   'P 1'
#
loop_
_entity.id
_entity.type
_entity.pdbx_description
1 polymer ?
#
loop_
_entity_poly.entity_id
_entity_poly.type
_entity_poly.pdbx_seq_one_letter_code
_entity_poly.pdbx_strand_id
1 'polypeptide(L)'
;MVGYSGGLDSHVLLHWLATQQLAELGCTLQALHVDHGLQAASAAWGEHCAAVCRALQVPLRVCRVDARPAPGESPEAAARRARYAAFAADLGPDAALLTAHHRDDQAETLLLQLLRGAGPHGLAAMPAVSRLGRGWLWRPFLDIDRAALQAYAEAHALHWIEDISNANTDFDRNYLRHRVLPLLRQRWPAAHRTLARSARHCAETAAWLDVEAERDLRAARSDAGGLSIRVVRQLDEPRQRNLLRYWLRCLCLPVPDARQLARILHDTLHAAADRNPCVRWPGGEVRRYRDVLYALPPPVPHDGRQILFWRAQADDAWPPLTVPNLGNLRLRETVGAGLRAAVLTGGVLQVRFRRGGERFHPVGRAHGQELKKLLQEAGIPPWQRERLPLLYQEDVLLVVPGLGVASAAAAAPGEPGWELLWQPLMPRGSG
;
A
#
# COMPACT_ATOMS: atom_id res chain seq x y z
N MET A 1 4.43 -9.63 -19.77
CA MET A 1 4.20 -8.27 -20.31
C MET A 1 5.49 -7.49 -20.27
N VAL A 2 5.83 -6.70 -21.30
CA VAL A 2 7.02 -5.81 -21.33
C VAL A 2 6.57 -4.36 -21.24
N GLY A 3 7.15 -3.59 -20.32
CA GLY A 3 7.02 -2.14 -20.29
C GLY A 3 7.86 -1.52 -21.41
N TYR A 4 7.23 -1.17 -22.53
CA TYR A 4 7.90 -0.76 -23.75
C TYR A 4 7.80 0.75 -23.96
N SER A 5 8.93 1.44 -23.84
CA SER A 5 9.01 2.91 -24.03
C SER A 5 9.39 3.34 -25.44
N GLY A 6 9.84 2.43 -26.31
CA GLY A 6 10.41 2.72 -27.61
C GLY A 6 11.92 3.06 -27.59
N GLY A 7 12.51 3.26 -26.41
CA GLY A 7 13.94 3.49 -26.26
C GLY A 7 14.77 2.20 -26.32
N LEU A 8 16.10 2.35 -26.51
CA LEU A 8 17.06 1.26 -26.73
C LEU A 8 16.86 0.07 -25.78
N ASP A 9 16.93 0.30 -24.48
CA ASP A 9 16.96 -0.78 -23.48
C ASP A 9 15.66 -1.61 -23.50
N SER A 10 14.51 -0.94 -23.59
CA SER A 10 13.19 -1.59 -23.67
C SER A 10 12.96 -2.29 -25.01
N HIS A 11 13.56 -1.77 -26.09
CA HIS A 11 13.50 -2.40 -27.41
C HIS A 11 14.31 -3.70 -27.43
N VAL A 12 15.52 -3.69 -26.88
CA VAL A 12 16.35 -4.90 -26.73
C VAL A 12 15.60 -5.97 -25.92
N LEU A 13 14.96 -5.57 -24.81
CA LEU A 13 14.20 -6.53 -23.99
C LEU A 13 13.03 -7.12 -24.76
N LEU A 14 12.26 -6.30 -25.47
CA LEU A 14 11.12 -6.76 -26.24
C LEU A 14 11.55 -7.69 -27.40
N HIS A 15 12.58 -7.28 -28.15
CA HIS A 15 13.13 -8.07 -29.26
C HIS A 15 13.68 -9.41 -28.76
N TRP A 16 14.51 -9.41 -27.70
CA TRP A 16 15.06 -10.64 -27.13
C TRP A 16 13.96 -11.59 -26.69
N LEU A 17 12.92 -11.12 -26.01
CA LEU A 17 11.80 -11.96 -25.60
C LEU A 17 10.98 -12.47 -26.76
N ALA A 18 10.76 -11.66 -27.80
CA ALA A 18 10.00 -12.07 -28.99
C ALA A 18 10.71 -13.17 -29.81
N THR A 19 12.05 -13.25 -29.69
CA THR A 19 12.86 -14.31 -30.34
C THR A 19 12.95 -15.61 -29.51
N GLN A 20 12.41 -15.63 -28.28
CA GLN A 20 12.37 -16.83 -27.45
C GLN A 20 11.10 -17.65 -27.73
N GLN A 21 11.19 -18.96 -27.54
CA GLN A 21 10.06 -19.89 -27.67
C GLN A 21 9.17 -19.86 -26.40
N LEU A 22 8.65 -18.68 -26.05
CA LEU A 22 7.88 -18.50 -24.79
C LEU A 22 6.59 -19.34 -24.76
N ALA A 23 6.02 -19.66 -25.93
CA ALA A 23 4.84 -20.51 -26.04
C ALA A 23 5.10 -21.94 -25.52
N GLU A 24 6.29 -22.47 -25.70
CA GLU A 24 6.70 -23.79 -25.17
C GLU A 24 6.75 -23.79 -23.63
N LEU A 25 6.94 -22.63 -23.03
CA LEU A 25 6.89 -22.41 -21.57
C LEU A 25 5.48 -22.08 -21.07
N GLY A 26 4.45 -22.15 -21.93
CA GLY A 26 3.09 -21.75 -21.59
C GLY A 26 2.91 -20.25 -21.32
N CYS A 27 3.86 -19.42 -21.78
CA CYS A 27 3.86 -17.98 -21.54
C CYS A 27 3.43 -17.20 -22.78
N THR A 28 2.65 -16.14 -22.58
CA THR A 28 2.29 -15.18 -23.62
C THR A 28 3.06 -13.87 -23.45
N LEU A 29 3.54 -13.29 -24.57
CA LEU A 29 4.23 -12.02 -24.59
C LEU A 29 3.28 -10.90 -25.03
N GLN A 30 3.25 -9.80 -24.30
CA GLN A 30 2.53 -8.58 -24.62
C GLN A 30 3.39 -7.36 -24.27
N ALA A 31 3.32 -6.30 -25.08
CA ALA A 31 3.94 -5.03 -24.79
C ALA A 31 2.91 -4.03 -24.24
N LEU A 32 3.32 -3.20 -23.27
CA LEU A 32 2.54 -2.09 -22.73
C LEU A 32 3.33 -0.79 -22.87
N HIS A 33 2.82 0.13 -23.68
CA HIS A 33 3.36 1.49 -23.82
C HIS A 33 2.51 2.45 -22.98
N VAL A 34 3.17 3.27 -22.15
CA VAL A 34 2.50 4.29 -21.33
C VAL A 34 2.81 5.67 -21.93
N ASP A 35 1.76 6.30 -22.48
CA ASP A 35 1.82 7.66 -23.00
C ASP A 35 1.47 8.65 -21.88
N HIS A 36 2.42 9.51 -21.53
CA HIS A 36 2.26 10.53 -20.49
C HIS A 36 1.61 11.82 -21.00
N GLY A 37 1.44 11.98 -22.31
CA GLY A 37 0.87 13.19 -22.94
C GLY A 37 1.66 14.47 -22.71
N LEU A 38 2.91 14.39 -22.23
CA LEU A 38 3.72 15.56 -21.84
C LEU A 38 4.49 16.19 -23.00
N GLN A 39 4.63 15.51 -24.13
CA GLN A 39 5.42 15.97 -25.28
C GLN A 39 4.60 15.92 -26.56
N ALA A 40 4.81 16.89 -27.43
CA ALA A 40 4.19 16.92 -28.75
C ALA A 40 4.57 15.69 -29.63
N ALA A 41 5.72 15.08 -29.37
CA ALA A 41 6.21 13.88 -30.06
C ALA A 41 5.59 12.57 -29.55
N SER A 42 4.77 12.57 -28.49
CA SER A 42 4.20 11.35 -27.90
C SER A 42 3.42 10.50 -28.91
N ALA A 43 2.71 11.12 -29.86
CA ALA A 43 1.98 10.42 -30.89
C ALA A 43 2.91 9.64 -31.83
N ALA A 44 4.00 10.26 -32.31
CA ALA A 44 4.98 9.61 -33.17
C ALA A 44 5.71 8.44 -32.44
N TRP A 45 5.90 8.56 -31.12
CA TRP A 45 6.48 7.48 -30.32
C TRP A 45 5.53 6.28 -30.20
N GLY A 46 4.23 6.54 -30.03
CA GLY A 46 3.21 5.50 -30.03
C GLY A 46 3.13 4.75 -31.38
N GLU A 47 3.23 5.49 -32.50
CA GLU A 47 3.28 4.91 -33.83
C GLU A 47 4.51 4.04 -34.07
N HIS A 48 5.69 4.51 -33.65
CA HIS A 48 6.93 3.72 -33.70
C HIS A 48 6.78 2.42 -32.88
N CYS A 49 6.31 2.53 -31.64
CA CYS A 49 6.07 1.35 -30.79
C CYS A 49 5.11 0.36 -31.44
N ALA A 50 4.05 0.86 -32.08
CA ALA A 50 3.10 0.02 -32.78
C ALA A 50 3.69 -0.66 -34.03
N ALA A 51 4.54 0.04 -34.77
CA ALA A 51 5.24 -0.51 -35.95
C ALA A 51 6.19 -1.65 -35.54
N VAL A 52 7.01 -1.44 -34.51
CA VAL A 52 7.94 -2.43 -33.98
C VAL A 52 7.19 -3.67 -33.46
N CYS A 53 6.14 -3.46 -32.66
CA CYS A 53 5.36 -4.56 -32.11
C CYS A 53 4.67 -5.38 -33.20
N ARG A 54 4.19 -4.74 -34.27
CA ARG A 54 3.64 -5.45 -35.44
C ARG A 54 4.70 -6.29 -36.14
N ALA A 55 5.90 -5.76 -36.35
CA ALA A 55 6.98 -6.50 -36.99
C ALA A 55 7.42 -7.72 -36.14
N LEU A 56 7.38 -7.61 -34.82
CA LEU A 56 7.72 -8.70 -33.89
C LEU A 56 6.51 -9.63 -33.60
N GLN A 57 5.35 -9.36 -34.15
CA GLN A 57 4.09 -10.09 -33.88
C GLN A 57 3.72 -10.11 -32.40
N VAL A 58 4.06 -9.07 -31.65
CA VAL A 58 3.75 -8.90 -30.23
C VAL A 58 2.56 -7.95 -30.09
N PRO A 59 1.47 -8.36 -29.40
CA PRO A 59 0.36 -7.47 -29.11
C PRO A 59 0.83 -6.25 -28.30
N LEU A 60 0.46 -5.04 -28.75
CA LEU A 60 0.73 -3.79 -28.06
C LEU A 60 -0.54 -3.22 -27.44
N ARG A 61 -0.48 -2.88 -26.17
CA ARG A 61 -1.46 -2.05 -25.49
C ARG A 61 -0.85 -0.67 -25.21
N VAL A 62 -1.61 0.39 -25.53
CA VAL A 62 -1.23 1.78 -25.23
C VAL A 62 -2.12 2.30 -24.12
N CYS A 63 -1.54 2.78 -23.04
CA CYS A 63 -2.23 3.36 -21.90
C CYS A 63 -1.87 4.85 -21.77
N ARG A 64 -2.88 5.73 -21.88
CA ARG A 64 -2.68 7.17 -21.61
C ARG A 64 -2.89 7.46 -20.14
N VAL A 65 -1.99 8.24 -19.54
CA VAL A 65 -2.03 8.58 -18.13
C VAL A 65 -1.87 10.07 -17.91
N ASP A 66 -2.49 10.58 -16.85
CA ASP A 66 -2.24 11.93 -16.36
C ASP A 66 -1.01 11.92 -15.46
N ALA A 67 0.07 12.51 -15.95
CA ALA A 67 1.36 12.59 -15.26
C ALA A 67 1.63 13.97 -14.65
N ARG A 68 0.60 14.81 -14.44
CA ARG A 68 0.77 16.12 -13.81
C ARG A 68 1.27 15.95 -12.36
N PRO A 69 2.30 16.71 -11.97
CA PRO A 69 2.85 16.64 -10.62
C PRO A 69 1.88 17.20 -9.58
N ALA A 70 1.81 16.56 -8.44
CA ALA A 70 1.15 17.11 -7.25
C ALA A 70 2.02 18.26 -6.66
N PRO A 71 1.45 19.15 -5.82
CA PRO A 71 2.22 20.19 -5.15
C PRO A 71 3.43 19.61 -4.40
N GLY A 72 4.64 20.06 -4.76
CA GLY A 72 5.91 19.58 -4.19
C GLY A 72 6.46 18.28 -4.78
N GLU A 73 5.79 17.68 -5.75
CA GLU A 73 6.28 16.50 -6.48
C GLU A 73 7.07 16.93 -7.73
N SER A 74 8.21 16.27 -8.00
CA SER A 74 8.93 16.51 -9.26
C SER A 74 8.18 15.90 -10.45
N PRO A 75 8.28 16.50 -11.66
CA PRO A 75 7.65 15.95 -12.87
C PRO A 75 8.08 14.50 -13.17
N GLU A 76 9.34 14.15 -12.91
CA GLU A 76 9.86 12.79 -13.07
C GLU A 76 9.19 11.82 -12.11
N ALA A 77 9.04 12.21 -10.84
CA ALA A 77 8.37 11.37 -9.82
C ALA A 77 6.90 11.16 -10.18
N ALA A 78 6.20 12.21 -10.63
CA ALA A 78 4.80 12.13 -11.05
C ALA A 78 4.62 11.19 -12.26
N ALA A 79 5.46 11.34 -13.30
CA ALA A 79 5.44 10.49 -14.47
C ALA A 79 5.74 9.03 -14.12
N ARG A 80 6.73 8.80 -13.24
CA ARG A 80 7.06 7.47 -12.75
C ARG A 80 5.89 6.86 -11.97
N ARG A 81 5.29 7.60 -11.05
CA ARG A 81 4.11 7.17 -10.27
C ARG A 81 2.94 6.79 -11.18
N ALA A 82 2.59 7.66 -12.14
CA ALA A 82 1.50 7.41 -13.09
C ALA A 82 1.76 6.16 -13.93
N ARG A 83 2.99 5.98 -14.43
CA ARG A 83 3.41 4.82 -15.20
C ARG A 83 3.26 3.51 -14.41
N TYR A 84 3.79 3.47 -13.17
CA TYR A 84 3.71 2.27 -12.35
C TYR A 84 2.27 1.96 -11.89
N ALA A 85 1.45 2.99 -11.70
CA ALA A 85 0.02 2.80 -11.42
C ALA A 85 -0.71 2.15 -12.62
N ALA A 86 -0.42 2.60 -13.85
CA ALA A 86 -0.96 1.99 -15.06
C ALA A 86 -0.52 0.54 -15.21
N PHE A 87 0.75 0.26 -14.99
CA PHE A 87 1.29 -1.10 -15.00
C PHE A 87 0.59 -2.01 -13.97
N ALA A 88 0.45 -1.53 -12.74
CA ALA A 88 -0.18 -2.29 -11.66
C ALA A 88 -1.66 -2.59 -11.92
N ALA A 89 -2.38 -1.66 -12.56
CA ALA A 89 -3.81 -1.83 -12.90
C ALA A 89 -4.03 -2.91 -13.97
N ASP A 90 -3.05 -3.12 -14.83
CA ASP A 90 -3.12 -4.05 -15.96
C ASP A 90 -2.62 -5.47 -15.64
N LEU A 91 -1.95 -5.65 -14.49
CA LEU A 91 -1.35 -6.92 -14.10
C LEU A 91 -2.34 -7.84 -13.37
N GLY A 92 -2.53 -9.04 -13.94
CA GLY A 92 -3.20 -10.16 -13.26
C GLY A 92 -2.28 -10.83 -12.21
N PRO A 93 -2.83 -11.74 -11.38
CA PRO A 93 -2.08 -12.42 -10.32
C PRO A 93 -0.94 -13.30 -10.86
N ASP A 94 -1.12 -13.90 -12.05
CA ASP A 94 -0.16 -14.81 -12.69
C ASP A 94 0.67 -14.10 -13.77
N ALA A 95 0.64 -12.77 -13.81
CA ALA A 95 1.37 -11.97 -14.78
C ALA A 95 2.60 -11.29 -14.18
N ALA A 96 3.64 -11.13 -14.99
CA ALA A 96 4.82 -10.36 -14.66
C ALA A 96 5.02 -9.21 -15.65
N LEU A 97 5.28 -8.01 -15.14
CA LEU A 97 5.82 -6.90 -15.92
C LEU A 97 7.33 -7.02 -15.95
N LEU A 98 7.91 -7.01 -17.14
CA LEU A 98 9.35 -6.96 -17.34
C LEU A 98 9.77 -5.55 -17.72
N THR A 99 10.80 -5.02 -17.07
CA THR A 99 11.39 -3.71 -17.39
C THR A 99 12.88 -3.84 -17.64
N ALA A 100 13.39 -3.07 -18.57
CA ALA A 100 14.76 -3.15 -19.07
C ALA A 100 15.77 -2.38 -18.22
N HIS A 101 15.56 -2.27 -16.89
CA HIS A 101 16.57 -1.70 -16.01
C HIS A 101 17.83 -2.55 -16.02
N HIS A 102 18.97 -1.88 -16.10
CA HIS A 102 20.27 -2.54 -16.26
C HIS A 102 21.25 -2.11 -15.16
N ARG A 103 22.49 -2.61 -15.21
CA ARG A 103 23.51 -2.39 -14.17
C ARG A 103 23.82 -0.91 -13.92
N ASP A 104 23.87 -0.11 -14.97
CA ASP A 104 24.13 1.32 -14.82
C ASP A 104 22.99 2.01 -14.05
N ASP A 105 21.73 1.59 -14.26
CA ASP A 105 20.57 2.08 -13.47
C ASP A 105 20.68 1.71 -11.99
N GLN A 106 21.26 0.54 -11.67
CA GLN A 106 21.55 0.14 -10.28
C GLN A 106 22.55 1.10 -9.64
N ALA A 107 23.65 1.42 -10.36
CA ALA A 107 24.65 2.35 -9.87
C ALA A 107 24.07 3.76 -9.65
N GLU A 108 23.28 4.27 -10.59
CA GLU A 108 22.56 5.54 -10.45
C GLU A 108 21.64 5.53 -9.22
N THR A 109 20.85 4.46 -9.06
CA THR A 109 19.89 4.34 -7.94
C THR A 109 20.61 4.27 -6.60
N LEU A 110 21.69 3.49 -6.50
CA LEU A 110 22.52 3.44 -5.29
C LEU A 110 23.03 4.83 -4.90
N LEU A 111 23.62 5.55 -5.86
CA LEU A 111 24.16 6.91 -5.62
C LEU A 111 23.07 7.87 -5.17
N LEU A 112 21.92 7.89 -5.83
CA LEU A 112 20.76 8.71 -5.42
C LEU A 112 20.32 8.39 -3.99
N GLN A 113 20.26 7.13 -3.62
CA GLN A 113 19.87 6.72 -2.29
C GLN A 113 20.94 7.06 -1.24
N LEU A 114 22.22 6.93 -1.60
CA LEU A 114 23.34 7.31 -0.74
C LEU A 114 23.33 8.81 -0.41
N LEU A 115 23.11 9.65 -1.42
CA LEU A 115 23.02 11.11 -1.27
C LEU A 115 21.79 11.55 -0.45
N ARG A 116 20.75 10.70 -0.38
CA ARG A 116 19.56 10.91 0.46
C ARG A 116 19.72 10.37 1.88
N GLY A 117 20.88 9.80 2.23
CA GLY A 117 21.14 9.22 3.55
C GLY A 117 20.37 7.93 3.81
N ALA A 118 20.08 7.14 2.78
CA ALA A 118 19.34 5.89 2.93
C ALA A 118 20.14 4.83 3.69
N GLY A 119 19.44 4.03 4.49
CA GLY A 119 19.97 2.81 5.11
C GLY A 119 20.00 1.61 4.15
N PRO A 120 20.31 0.38 4.66
CA PRO A 120 20.51 -0.82 3.82
C PRO A 120 19.39 -1.08 2.81
N HIS A 121 18.12 -0.92 3.19
CA HIS A 121 16.98 -1.11 2.28
C HIS A 121 16.96 -0.15 1.09
N GLY A 122 17.33 1.11 1.30
CA GLY A 122 17.44 2.07 0.20
C GLY A 122 18.68 1.84 -0.64
N LEU A 123 19.83 1.55 -0.01
CA LEU A 123 21.08 1.24 -0.67
C LEU A 123 21.05 -0.10 -1.43
N ALA A 124 20.09 -0.97 -1.15
CA ALA A 124 19.80 -2.17 -1.93
C ALA A 124 19.40 -1.86 -3.39
N ALA A 125 19.13 -0.61 -3.71
CA ALA A 125 18.68 -0.10 -5.01
C ALA A 125 17.44 -0.87 -5.53
N MET A 126 17.46 -1.40 -6.75
CA MET A 126 16.31 -2.08 -7.34
C MET A 126 16.42 -3.60 -7.16
N PRO A 127 15.39 -4.28 -6.63
CA PRO A 127 15.36 -5.75 -6.62
C PRO A 127 15.15 -6.31 -8.02
N ALA A 128 15.70 -7.49 -8.30
CA ALA A 128 15.47 -8.20 -9.57
C ALA A 128 13.99 -8.58 -9.74
N VAL A 129 13.35 -8.96 -8.64
CA VAL A 129 11.92 -9.33 -8.59
C VAL A 129 11.24 -8.62 -7.44
N SER A 130 10.05 -8.09 -7.66
CA SER A 130 9.22 -7.47 -6.61
C SER A 130 7.73 -7.62 -6.94
N ARG A 131 6.85 -7.42 -5.95
CA ARG A 131 5.41 -7.30 -6.21
C ARG A 131 5.08 -5.99 -6.91
N LEU A 132 4.08 -6.05 -7.80
CA LEU A 132 3.49 -4.87 -8.44
C LEU A 132 1.98 -5.11 -8.63
N GLY A 133 1.15 -4.38 -7.92
CA GLY A 133 -0.29 -4.64 -7.92
C GLY A 133 -0.60 -6.08 -7.51
N ARG A 134 -1.35 -6.79 -8.34
CA ARG A 134 -1.68 -8.21 -8.13
C ARG A 134 -0.62 -9.18 -8.66
N GLY A 135 0.29 -8.69 -9.53
CA GLY A 135 1.31 -9.50 -10.20
C GLY A 135 2.73 -9.22 -9.70
N TRP A 136 3.67 -9.37 -10.61
CA TRP A 136 5.10 -9.26 -10.35
C TRP A 136 5.77 -8.23 -11.25
N LEU A 137 6.85 -7.64 -10.78
CA LEU A 137 7.77 -6.80 -11.54
C LEU A 137 9.13 -7.47 -11.59
N TRP A 138 9.62 -7.75 -12.80
CA TRP A 138 10.91 -8.38 -13.05
C TRP A 138 11.84 -7.42 -13.80
N ARG A 139 13.13 -7.50 -13.48
CA ARG A 139 14.20 -6.71 -14.10
C ARG A 139 15.33 -7.64 -14.54
N PRO A 140 15.18 -8.32 -15.68
CA PRO A 140 16.12 -9.36 -16.09
C PRO A 140 17.51 -8.84 -16.44
N PHE A 141 17.66 -7.54 -16.75
CA PHE A 141 18.92 -6.94 -17.20
C PHE A 141 19.73 -6.26 -16.09
N LEU A 142 19.35 -6.39 -14.81
CA LEU A 142 20.06 -5.71 -13.71
C LEU A 142 21.57 -6.05 -13.62
N ASP A 143 21.98 -7.20 -14.10
CA ASP A 143 23.38 -7.64 -14.12
C ASP A 143 24.04 -7.45 -15.52
N ILE A 144 23.34 -6.84 -16.46
CA ILE A 144 23.83 -6.57 -17.82
C ILE A 144 24.33 -5.13 -17.93
N ASP A 145 25.49 -4.93 -18.51
CA ASP A 145 26.03 -3.60 -18.80
C ASP A 145 25.26 -2.95 -19.96
N ARG A 146 24.99 -1.65 -19.91
CA ARG A 146 24.30 -0.95 -20.99
C ARG A 146 25.02 -1.07 -22.34
N ALA A 147 26.37 -1.15 -22.33
CA ALA A 147 27.15 -1.39 -23.53
C ALA A 147 26.82 -2.72 -24.23
N ALA A 148 26.49 -3.78 -23.47
CA ALA A 148 26.07 -5.05 -24.05
C ALA A 148 24.68 -4.94 -24.69
N LEU A 149 23.76 -4.16 -24.10
CA LEU A 149 22.46 -3.89 -24.72
C LEU A 149 22.60 -3.12 -26.02
N GLN A 150 23.49 -2.13 -26.07
CA GLN A 150 23.78 -1.37 -27.26
C GLN A 150 24.39 -2.27 -28.35
N ALA A 151 25.38 -3.08 -28.02
CA ALA A 151 25.99 -4.02 -28.97
C ALA A 151 24.95 -5.03 -29.53
N TYR A 152 24.03 -5.49 -28.69
CA TYR A 152 22.92 -6.34 -29.15
C TYR A 152 22.01 -5.60 -30.14
N ALA A 153 21.63 -4.37 -29.82
CA ALA A 153 20.79 -3.56 -30.70
C ALA A 153 21.44 -3.31 -32.08
N GLU A 154 22.73 -3.01 -32.09
CA GLU A 154 23.52 -2.82 -33.32
C GLU A 154 23.62 -4.11 -34.13
N ALA A 155 23.91 -5.25 -33.48
CA ALA A 155 24.03 -6.56 -34.14
C ALA A 155 22.71 -7.02 -34.77
N HIS A 156 21.57 -6.61 -34.24
CA HIS A 156 20.24 -6.92 -34.76
C HIS A 156 19.61 -5.76 -35.56
N ALA A 157 20.36 -4.72 -35.88
CA ALA A 157 19.90 -3.53 -36.61
C ALA A 157 18.59 -2.94 -36.06
N LEU A 158 18.45 -2.90 -34.71
CA LEU A 158 17.28 -2.33 -34.06
C LEU A 158 17.31 -0.80 -34.16
N HIS A 159 16.16 -0.20 -34.48
CA HIS A 159 15.96 1.24 -34.50
C HIS A 159 15.13 1.66 -33.30
N TRP A 160 15.62 2.60 -32.49
CA TRP A 160 14.96 3.07 -31.27
C TRP A 160 14.77 4.56 -31.27
N ILE A 161 13.91 5.04 -30.37
CA ILE A 161 13.68 6.47 -30.16
C ILE A 161 14.66 7.00 -29.12
N GLU A 162 15.26 8.13 -29.39
CA GLU A 162 16.03 8.91 -28.43
C GLU A 162 15.16 10.03 -27.85
N ASP A 163 14.84 9.92 -26.57
CA ASP A 163 14.11 10.96 -25.85
C ASP A 163 15.08 12.10 -25.47
N ILE A 164 14.87 13.28 -26.04
CA ILE A 164 15.67 14.47 -25.80
C ILE A 164 15.73 14.85 -24.32
N SER A 165 14.68 14.53 -23.53
CA SER A 165 14.65 14.79 -22.10
C SER A 165 15.71 14.01 -21.31
N ASN A 166 16.23 12.92 -21.86
CA ASN A 166 17.32 12.15 -21.23
C ASN A 166 18.64 12.92 -21.15
N ALA A 167 18.81 13.97 -21.96
CA ALA A 167 19.99 14.84 -21.92
C ALA A 167 19.88 15.97 -20.89
N ASN A 168 18.70 16.25 -20.37
CA ASN A 168 18.48 17.32 -19.39
C ASN A 168 19.11 16.99 -18.03
N THR A 169 20.18 17.69 -17.67
CA THR A 169 20.93 17.49 -16.41
C THR A 169 20.33 18.21 -15.19
N ASP A 170 19.21 18.91 -15.32
CA ASP A 170 18.46 19.44 -14.17
C ASP A 170 17.85 18.32 -13.34
N PHE A 171 17.66 17.15 -13.94
CA PHE A 171 17.22 15.97 -13.21
C PHE A 171 18.40 15.24 -12.58
N ASP A 172 18.33 14.99 -11.26
CA ASP A 172 19.39 14.34 -10.47
C ASP A 172 19.93 13.07 -11.14
N ARG A 173 19.04 12.23 -11.67
CA ARG A 173 19.43 10.98 -12.32
C ARG A 173 20.23 11.20 -13.58
N ASN A 174 19.82 12.12 -14.43
CA ASN A 174 20.55 12.48 -15.64
C ASN A 174 21.89 13.17 -15.31
N TYR A 175 21.90 13.99 -14.25
CA TYR A 175 23.16 14.59 -13.77
C TYR A 175 24.17 13.51 -13.34
N LEU A 176 23.74 12.52 -12.56
CA LEU A 176 24.58 11.38 -12.20
C LEU A 176 25.07 10.63 -13.45
N ARG A 177 24.17 10.34 -14.38
CA ARG A 177 24.47 9.61 -15.63
C ARG A 177 25.48 10.32 -16.53
N HIS A 178 25.31 11.62 -16.72
CA HIS A 178 26.09 12.37 -17.72
C HIS A 178 27.28 13.12 -17.14
N ARG A 179 27.32 13.39 -15.83
CA ARG A 179 28.39 14.18 -15.21
C ARG A 179 29.18 13.37 -14.18
N VAL A 180 28.55 12.69 -13.26
CA VAL A 180 29.22 12.06 -12.12
C VAL A 180 29.78 10.69 -12.50
N LEU A 181 28.97 9.79 -13.03
CA LEU A 181 29.40 8.42 -13.39
C LEU A 181 30.52 8.40 -14.43
N PRO A 182 30.54 9.24 -15.50
CA PRO A 182 31.67 9.31 -16.41
C PRO A 182 32.95 9.72 -15.70
N LEU A 183 32.91 10.72 -14.81
CA LEU A 183 34.05 11.15 -14.02
C LEU A 183 34.59 10.03 -13.10
N LEU A 184 33.70 9.28 -12.44
CA LEU A 184 34.07 8.12 -11.63
C LEU A 184 34.74 7.05 -12.49
N ARG A 185 34.23 6.77 -13.69
CA ARG A 185 34.78 5.76 -14.60
C ARG A 185 36.15 6.09 -15.14
N GLN A 186 36.49 7.38 -15.29
CA GLN A 186 37.84 7.80 -15.67
C GLN A 186 38.88 7.31 -14.66
N ARG A 187 38.59 7.38 -13.40
CA ARG A 187 39.51 6.95 -12.31
C ARG A 187 39.34 5.48 -11.94
N TRP A 188 38.10 4.98 -11.96
CA TRP A 188 37.73 3.61 -11.63
C TRP A 188 36.88 3.01 -12.75
N PRO A 189 37.47 2.39 -13.78
CA PRO A 189 36.74 1.87 -14.95
C PRO A 189 35.59 0.91 -14.61
N ALA A 190 35.72 0.14 -13.51
CA ALA A 190 34.71 -0.78 -13.04
C ALA A 190 33.69 -0.15 -12.06
N ALA A 191 33.61 1.19 -11.91
CA ALA A 191 32.79 1.84 -10.90
C ALA A 191 31.33 1.35 -10.89
N HIS A 192 30.67 1.25 -12.05
CA HIS A 192 29.30 0.79 -12.17
C HIS A 192 29.10 -0.65 -11.64
N ARG A 193 30.05 -1.58 -11.94
CA ARG A 193 30.01 -2.95 -11.42
C ARG A 193 30.22 -3.00 -9.92
N THR A 194 31.15 -2.19 -9.42
CA THR A 194 31.44 -2.12 -7.98
C THR A 194 30.28 -1.55 -7.21
N LEU A 195 29.64 -0.47 -7.70
CA LEU A 195 28.45 0.13 -7.11
C LEU A 195 27.28 -0.87 -7.11
N ALA A 196 26.99 -1.53 -8.23
CA ALA A 196 25.93 -2.55 -8.29
C ALA A 196 26.20 -3.72 -7.34
N ARG A 197 27.47 -4.15 -7.18
CA ARG A 197 27.84 -5.16 -6.20
C ARG A 197 27.59 -4.70 -4.76
N SER A 198 27.91 -3.44 -4.43
CA SER A 198 27.62 -2.87 -3.11
C SER A 198 26.12 -2.81 -2.85
N ALA A 199 25.31 -2.47 -3.85
CA ALA A 199 23.85 -2.54 -3.74
C ALA A 199 23.36 -3.94 -3.41
N ARG A 200 23.94 -4.98 -4.03
CA ARG A 200 23.61 -6.38 -3.75
C ARG A 200 23.94 -6.76 -2.31
N HIS A 201 25.11 -6.38 -1.78
CA HIS A 201 25.45 -6.64 -0.38
C HIS A 201 24.51 -5.92 0.58
N CYS A 202 24.09 -4.70 0.24
CA CYS A 202 23.05 -4.00 1.01
C CYS A 202 21.70 -4.73 0.94
N ALA A 203 21.34 -5.33 -0.21
CA ALA A 203 20.11 -6.11 -0.35
C ALA A 203 20.14 -7.38 0.52
N GLU A 204 21.26 -8.12 0.54
CA GLU A 204 21.45 -9.26 1.42
C GLU A 204 21.33 -8.89 2.90
N THR A 205 21.97 -7.79 3.31
CA THR A 205 21.85 -7.25 4.67
C THR A 205 20.42 -6.83 5.00
N ALA A 206 19.73 -6.16 4.08
CA ALA A 206 18.34 -5.74 4.26
C ALA A 206 17.39 -6.93 4.43
N ALA A 207 17.59 -8.00 3.65
CA ALA A 207 16.82 -9.23 3.77
C ALA A 207 17.02 -9.90 5.14
N TRP A 208 18.24 -9.92 5.64
CA TRP A 208 18.54 -10.45 6.97
C TRP A 208 17.90 -9.60 8.08
N LEU A 209 17.96 -8.27 7.97
CA LEU A 209 17.27 -7.35 8.88
C LEU A 209 15.75 -7.56 8.88
N ASP A 210 15.15 -7.90 7.73
CA ASP A 210 13.72 -8.18 7.63
C ASP A 210 13.35 -9.51 8.33
N VAL A 211 14.20 -10.53 8.27
CA VAL A 211 14.01 -11.79 9.02
C VAL A 211 13.99 -11.54 10.53
N GLU A 212 14.94 -10.74 11.03
CA GLU A 212 14.96 -10.38 12.46
C GLU A 212 13.76 -9.51 12.85
N ALA A 213 13.38 -8.54 12.00
CA ALA A 213 12.21 -7.71 12.27
C ALA A 213 10.90 -8.51 12.26
N GLU A 214 10.81 -9.55 11.43
CA GLU A 214 9.65 -10.45 11.42
C GLU A 214 9.53 -11.25 12.73
N ARG A 215 10.65 -11.71 13.27
CA ARG A 215 10.69 -12.38 14.59
C ARG A 215 10.22 -11.42 15.70
N ASP A 216 10.73 -10.19 15.68
CA ASP A 216 10.35 -9.16 16.64
C ASP A 216 8.87 -8.78 16.49
N LEU A 217 8.36 -8.70 15.26
CA LEU A 217 6.95 -8.43 14.96
C LEU A 217 6.03 -9.51 15.52
N ARG A 218 6.38 -10.78 15.32
CA ARG A 218 5.61 -11.91 15.87
C ARG A 218 5.55 -11.86 17.40
N ALA A 219 6.68 -11.58 18.05
CA ALA A 219 6.77 -11.47 19.50
C ALA A 219 6.01 -10.24 20.04
N ALA A 220 6.03 -9.12 19.33
CA ALA A 220 5.41 -7.87 19.75
C ALA A 220 3.94 -7.73 19.33
N ARG A 221 3.41 -8.62 18.48
CA ARG A 221 2.01 -8.54 18.02
C ARG A 221 1.05 -8.65 19.20
N SER A 222 0.12 -7.71 19.27
CA SER A 222 -0.97 -7.69 20.27
C SER A 222 -2.26 -8.25 19.67
N ASP A 223 -3.06 -8.96 20.46
CA ASP A 223 -4.40 -9.42 20.08
C ASP A 223 -5.33 -8.26 19.66
N ALA A 224 -5.04 -7.05 20.13
CA ALA A 224 -5.74 -5.83 19.73
C ALA A 224 -5.36 -5.30 18.33
N GLY A 225 -4.51 -6.00 17.56
CA GLY A 225 -4.16 -5.67 16.18
C GLY A 225 -3.02 -4.65 16.02
N GLY A 226 -2.22 -4.40 17.05
CA GLY A 226 -1.08 -3.50 17.03
C GLY A 226 0.17 -4.13 17.62
N LEU A 227 1.15 -3.31 18.06
CA LEU A 227 2.36 -3.75 18.75
C LEU A 227 2.28 -3.49 20.25
N SER A 228 2.62 -4.48 21.07
CA SER A 228 2.76 -4.33 22.53
C SER A 228 3.97 -3.46 22.86
N ILE A 229 3.72 -2.32 23.51
CA ILE A 229 4.77 -1.39 23.97
C ILE A 229 5.72 -2.08 24.92
N ARG A 230 5.20 -2.93 25.80
CA ARG A 230 6.02 -3.69 26.76
C ARG A 230 7.06 -4.54 26.04
N VAL A 231 6.71 -5.23 24.98
CA VAL A 231 7.62 -6.08 24.22
C VAL A 231 8.59 -5.22 23.40
N VAL A 232 8.10 -4.17 22.72
CA VAL A 232 8.95 -3.27 21.94
C VAL A 232 10.03 -2.60 22.82
N ARG A 233 9.70 -2.23 24.05
CA ARG A 233 10.66 -1.63 25.00
C ARG A 233 11.78 -2.57 25.44
N GLN A 234 11.60 -3.89 25.32
CA GLN A 234 12.64 -4.87 25.65
C GLN A 234 13.70 -4.99 24.55
N LEU A 235 13.41 -4.50 23.35
CA LEU A 235 14.35 -4.47 22.25
C LEU A 235 15.31 -3.28 22.41
N ASP A 236 16.55 -3.43 21.96
CA ASP A 236 17.46 -2.31 21.80
C ASP A 236 16.96 -1.33 20.71
N GLU A 237 17.46 -0.11 20.74
CA GLU A 237 16.99 0.95 19.85
C GLU A 237 17.16 0.65 18.35
N PRO A 238 18.27 0.02 17.87
CA PRO A 238 18.39 -0.43 16.49
C PRO A 238 17.29 -1.42 16.08
N ARG A 239 16.97 -2.41 16.92
CA ARG A 239 15.89 -3.38 16.66
C ARG A 239 14.52 -2.72 16.69
N GLN A 240 14.26 -1.80 17.62
CA GLN A 240 13.03 -1.01 17.65
C GLN A 240 12.82 -0.25 16.34
N ARG A 241 13.86 0.43 15.82
CA ARG A 241 13.81 1.14 14.53
C ARG A 241 13.56 0.18 13.36
N ASN A 242 14.22 -0.97 13.36
CA ASN A 242 14.06 -1.98 12.32
C ASN A 242 12.64 -2.56 12.33
N LEU A 243 12.15 -2.96 13.51
CA LEU A 243 10.78 -3.46 13.70
C LEU A 243 9.73 -2.47 13.21
N LEU A 244 9.84 -1.18 13.58
CA LEU A 244 8.87 -0.17 13.14
C LEU A 244 8.86 0.01 11.63
N ARG A 245 10.04 0.09 10.99
CA ARG A 245 10.12 0.19 9.53
C ARG A 245 9.50 -1.03 8.84
N TYR A 246 9.79 -2.22 9.33
CA TYR A 246 9.26 -3.46 8.81
C TYR A 246 7.74 -3.53 8.98
N TRP A 247 7.24 -3.25 10.18
CA TRP A 247 5.81 -3.25 10.49
C TRP A 247 5.02 -2.27 9.61
N LEU A 248 5.52 -1.05 9.41
CA LEU A 248 4.88 -0.07 8.53
C LEU A 248 4.84 -0.55 7.07
N ARG A 249 5.90 -1.19 6.58
CA ARG A 249 5.91 -1.79 5.23
C ARG A 249 4.89 -2.93 5.10
N CYS A 250 4.79 -3.81 6.10
CA CYS A 250 3.78 -4.88 6.12
C CYS A 250 2.35 -4.34 6.08
N LEU A 251 2.13 -3.14 6.63
CA LEU A 251 0.84 -2.43 6.57
C LEU A 251 0.67 -1.59 5.30
N CYS A 252 1.60 -1.67 4.35
CA CYS A 252 1.63 -0.84 3.14
C CYS A 252 1.59 0.67 3.42
N LEU A 253 2.09 1.09 4.59
CA LEU A 253 2.23 2.50 4.95
C LEU A 253 3.62 3.02 4.54
N PRO A 254 3.72 4.27 4.05
CA PRO A 254 5.00 4.87 3.75
C PRO A 254 5.85 4.96 5.03
N VAL A 255 7.11 4.58 4.93
CA VAL A 255 8.04 4.65 6.06
C VAL A 255 8.42 6.11 6.28
N PRO A 256 8.26 6.65 7.51
CA PRO A 256 8.64 8.02 7.83
C PRO A 256 10.16 8.23 7.77
N ASP A 257 10.59 9.48 7.68
CA ASP A 257 12.00 9.85 7.78
C ASP A 257 12.61 9.51 9.17
N ALA A 258 13.93 9.64 9.27
CA ALA A 258 14.64 9.28 10.51
C ALA A 258 14.20 10.12 11.71
N ARG A 259 13.88 11.41 11.52
CA ARG A 259 13.43 12.32 12.57
C ARG A 259 12.04 11.94 13.07
N GLN A 260 11.13 11.67 12.16
CA GLN A 260 9.77 11.24 12.50
C GLN A 260 9.77 9.87 13.16
N LEU A 261 10.61 8.94 12.68
CA LEU A 261 10.77 7.62 13.30
C LEU A 261 11.30 7.71 14.73
N ALA A 262 12.28 8.57 14.97
CA ALA A 262 12.80 8.84 16.32
C ALA A 262 11.70 9.43 17.24
N ARG A 263 10.87 10.35 16.72
CA ARG A 263 9.72 10.88 17.45
C ARG A 263 8.69 9.78 17.77
N ILE A 264 8.39 8.89 16.83
CA ILE A 264 7.48 7.77 17.11
C ILE A 264 8.01 6.96 18.30
N LEU A 265 9.28 6.57 18.27
CA LEU A 265 9.89 5.81 19.37
C LEU A 265 9.83 6.58 20.69
N HIS A 266 10.31 7.82 20.70
CA HIS A 266 10.37 8.63 21.92
C HIS A 266 8.97 8.95 22.46
N ASP A 267 8.10 9.55 21.62
CA ASP A 267 6.82 10.08 22.09
C ASP A 267 5.83 8.96 22.45
N THR A 268 5.86 7.82 21.74
CA THR A 268 4.89 6.75 21.98
C THR A 268 5.35 5.72 22.98
N LEU A 269 6.64 5.35 22.99
CA LEU A 269 7.13 4.36 23.93
C LEU A 269 7.27 4.93 25.35
N HIS A 270 7.69 6.20 25.52
CA HIS A 270 7.98 6.79 26.83
C HIS A 270 6.85 7.65 27.41
N ALA A 271 5.75 7.84 26.68
CA ALA A 271 4.59 8.55 27.22
C ALA A 271 4.03 7.88 28.48
N ALA A 272 3.40 8.66 29.36
CA ALA A 272 2.63 8.13 30.48
C ALA A 272 1.43 7.29 29.98
N ALA A 273 0.97 6.34 30.81
CA ALA A 273 -0.04 5.34 30.40
C ALA A 273 -1.41 5.96 30.09
N ASP A 274 -1.72 7.13 30.64
CA ASP A 274 -2.96 7.89 30.45
C ASP A 274 -2.93 8.77 29.18
N ARG A 275 -1.75 8.99 28.61
CA ARG A 275 -1.59 9.78 27.38
C ARG A 275 -1.74 8.91 26.15
N ASN A 276 -2.38 9.47 25.12
CA ASN A 276 -2.57 8.84 23.81
C ASN A 276 -1.81 9.62 22.72
N PRO A 277 -0.46 9.59 22.74
CA PRO A 277 0.32 10.31 21.76
C PRO A 277 0.04 9.84 20.34
N CYS A 278 0.11 10.78 19.40
CA CYS A 278 -0.06 10.54 17.99
C CYS A 278 1.04 11.25 17.21
N VAL A 279 1.81 10.51 16.44
CA VAL A 279 2.80 11.04 15.51
C VAL A 279 2.32 10.82 14.09
N ARG A 280 2.25 11.91 13.30
CA ARG A 280 1.77 11.91 11.92
C ARG A 280 2.86 12.27 10.95
N TRP A 281 2.80 11.66 9.76
CA TRP A 281 3.61 12.02 8.61
C TRP A 281 2.80 11.88 7.31
N PRO A 282 3.29 12.35 6.15
CA PRO A 282 2.58 12.16 4.89
C PRO A 282 2.32 10.67 4.59
N GLY A 283 1.04 10.30 4.58
CA GLY A 283 0.59 8.93 4.29
C GLY A 283 0.44 7.99 5.48
N GLY A 284 0.69 8.43 6.74
CA GLY A 284 0.48 7.57 7.90
C GLY A 284 0.47 8.28 9.25
N GLU A 285 0.02 7.57 10.26
CA GLU A 285 0.13 7.96 11.66
C GLU A 285 0.38 6.76 12.58
N VAL A 286 1.15 6.94 13.65
CA VAL A 286 1.27 5.99 14.75
C VAL A 286 0.65 6.60 15.99
N ARG A 287 -0.23 5.84 16.63
CA ARG A 287 -0.91 6.21 17.87
C ARG A 287 -0.64 5.19 18.96
N ARG A 288 -0.58 5.65 20.18
CA ARG A 288 -0.62 4.78 21.35
C ARG A 288 -2.02 4.79 21.96
N TYR A 289 -2.50 3.61 22.35
CA TYR A 289 -3.63 3.48 23.24
C TYR A 289 -3.37 2.35 24.23
N ARG A 290 -3.34 2.68 25.52
CA ARG A 290 -2.90 1.80 26.62
C ARG A 290 -1.47 1.26 26.36
N ASP A 291 -1.28 -0.06 26.36
CA ASP A 291 0.01 -0.70 26.06
C ASP A 291 0.18 -1.12 24.59
N VAL A 292 -0.57 -0.53 23.67
CA VAL A 292 -0.53 -0.92 22.26
C VAL A 292 -0.24 0.28 21.36
N LEU A 293 0.67 0.08 20.39
CA LEU A 293 0.89 0.98 19.26
C LEU A 293 -0.01 0.55 18.08
N TYR A 294 -0.63 1.52 17.45
CA TYR A 294 -1.43 1.36 16.24
C TYR A 294 -0.83 2.21 15.13
N ALA A 295 -0.60 1.61 13.96
CA ALA A 295 -0.25 2.33 12.75
C ALA A 295 -1.45 2.36 11.81
N LEU A 296 -1.79 3.53 11.32
CA LEU A 296 -3.01 3.79 10.57
C LEU A 296 -2.69 4.68 9.36
N PRO A 297 -3.42 4.53 8.24
CA PRO A 297 -3.41 5.54 7.19
C PRO A 297 -4.01 6.84 7.73
N PRO A 298 -3.81 7.98 7.03
CA PRO A 298 -4.46 9.24 7.38
C PRO A 298 -5.98 9.03 7.49
N PRO A 299 -6.64 9.60 8.51
CA PRO A 299 -8.06 9.41 8.70
C PRO A 299 -8.84 9.98 7.50
N VAL A 300 -9.67 9.16 6.88
CA VAL A 300 -10.61 9.61 5.85
C VAL A 300 -11.67 10.52 6.50
N PRO A 301 -12.07 11.63 5.88
CA PRO A 301 -13.14 12.47 6.40
C PRO A 301 -14.40 11.67 6.69
N HIS A 302 -15.00 11.87 7.84
CA HIS A 302 -16.21 11.23 8.28
C HIS A 302 -17.15 12.28 8.92
N ASP A 303 -18.40 12.32 8.46
CA ASP A 303 -19.41 13.13 9.08
C ASP A 303 -20.13 12.34 10.19
N GLY A 304 -19.75 12.57 11.44
CA GLY A 304 -20.38 11.96 12.60
C GLY A 304 -21.83 12.40 12.86
N ARG A 305 -22.34 13.37 12.10
CA ARG A 305 -23.74 13.83 12.23
C ARG A 305 -24.67 13.13 11.25
N GLN A 306 -24.15 12.44 10.25
CA GLN A 306 -24.99 11.73 9.28
C GLN A 306 -25.86 10.67 9.95
N ILE A 307 -27.04 10.47 9.40
CA ILE A 307 -27.96 9.39 9.75
C ILE A 307 -28.22 8.60 8.48
N LEU A 308 -27.96 7.31 8.52
CA LEU A 308 -28.25 6.39 7.41
C LEU A 308 -29.51 5.61 7.76
N PHE A 309 -30.45 5.57 6.84
CA PHE A 309 -31.66 4.75 6.98
C PHE A 309 -31.43 3.39 6.32
N TRP A 310 -31.51 2.34 7.12
CA TRP A 310 -31.44 0.96 6.67
C TRP A 310 -32.83 0.40 6.58
N ARG A 311 -33.27 -0.02 5.39
CA ARG A 311 -34.63 -0.46 5.11
C ARG A 311 -34.64 -1.92 4.69
N ALA A 312 -35.60 -2.70 5.20
CA ALA A 312 -35.91 -4.00 4.68
C ALA A 312 -36.45 -3.86 3.24
N GLN A 313 -36.16 -4.84 2.40
CA GLN A 313 -36.74 -4.99 1.08
C GLN A 313 -38.00 -5.88 1.14
N ALA A 314 -38.62 -6.15 -0.03
CA ALA A 314 -39.67 -7.12 -0.12
C ALA A 314 -39.18 -8.46 0.50
N ASP A 315 -40.06 -9.17 1.17
CA ASP A 315 -39.78 -10.42 1.91
C ASP A 315 -38.93 -10.25 3.19
N ASP A 316 -38.99 -9.05 3.82
CA ASP A 316 -38.24 -8.73 5.06
C ASP A 316 -36.72 -8.95 4.98
N ALA A 317 -36.15 -9.00 3.77
CA ALA A 317 -34.71 -9.14 3.57
C ALA A 317 -33.99 -7.82 3.85
N TRP A 318 -32.91 -7.89 4.64
CA TRP A 318 -32.04 -6.75 4.98
C TRP A 318 -30.78 -6.76 4.11
N PRO A 319 -30.73 -5.95 3.03
CA PRO A 319 -29.54 -5.89 2.19
C PRO A 319 -28.36 -5.31 2.96
N PRO A 320 -27.11 -5.64 2.59
CA PRO A 320 -25.94 -4.99 3.19
C PRO A 320 -26.02 -3.47 3.07
N LEU A 321 -25.79 -2.75 4.19
CA LEU A 321 -25.73 -1.30 4.19
C LEU A 321 -24.29 -0.84 4.12
N THR A 322 -23.94 -0.09 3.07
CA THR A 322 -22.64 0.57 2.97
C THR A 322 -22.64 1.84 3.81
N VAL A 323 -21.70 1.92 4.75
CA VAL A 323 -21.39 3.12 5.52
C VAL A 323 -20.25 3.84 4.82
N PRO A 324 -20.50 5.01 4.20
CA PRO A 324 -19.50 5.70 3.37
C PRO A 324 -18.16 5.89 4.09
N ASN A 325 -17.06 5.51 3.42
CA ASN A 325 -15.70 5.61 3.93
C ASN A 325 -15.37 4.79 5.19
N LEU A 326 -16.29 3.98 5.71
CA LEU A 326 -16.08 3.24 6.95
C LEU A 326 -16.21 1.73 6.82
N GLY A 327 -17.14 1.22 5.99
CA GLY A 327 -17.35 -0.23 5.86
C GLY A 327 -18.78 -0.63 5.51
N ASN A 328 -19.11 -1.88 5.81
CA ASN A 328 -20.42 -2.44 5.54
C ASN A 328 -21.03 -3.06 6.79
N LEU A 329 -22.35 -2.87 6.95
CA LEU A 329 -23.17 -3.55 7.94
C LEU A 329 -23.96 -4.67 7.26
N ARG A 330 -24.08 -5.80 7.93
CA ARG A 330 -24.93 -6.93 7.53
C ARG A 330 -25.66 -7.49 8.73
N LEU A 331 -26.86 -7.97 8.51
CA LEU A 331 -27.58 -8.81 9.48
C LEU A 331 -27.42 -10.27 9.09
N ARG A 332 -27.19 -11.11 10.07
CA ARG A 332 -27.09 -12.56 9.93
C ARG A 332 -28.10 -13.22 10.87
N GLU A 333 -28.87 -14.16 10.35
CA GLU A 333 -29.78 -14.96 11.17
C GLU A 333 -29.04 -15.78 12.21
N THR A 334 -29.59 -15.88 13.40
CA THR A 334 -29.08 -16.67 14.52
C THR A 334 -30.24 -17.18 15.38
N VAL A 335 -29.95 -18.00 16.37
CA VAL A 335 -30.95 -18.52 17.30
C VAL A 335 -30.45 -18.28 18.72
N GLY A 336 -31.33 -17.71 19.57
CA GLY A 336 -31.04 -17.46 20.97
C GLY A 336 -30.04 -16.33 21.24
N ALA A 337 -29.73 -15.54 20.23
CA ALA A 337 -28.78 -14.43 20.32
C ALA A 337 -29.15 -13.28 19.33
N GLY A 338 -28.50 -12.14 19.47
CA GLY A 338 -28.72 -10.99 18.56
C GLY A 338 -30.01 -10.24 18.87
N LEU A 339 -30.48 -9.47 17.88
CA LEU A 339 -31.75 -8.75 17.93
C LEU A 339 -32.92 -9.72 17.74
N ARG A 340 -33.97 -9.61 18.55
CA ARG A 340 -35.19 -10.38 18.31
C ARG A 340 -35.89 -9.92 17.03
N ALA A 341 -36.53 -10.84 16.32
CA ALA A 341 -37.19 -10.60 15.04
C ALA A 341 -38.23 -9.45 15.11
N ALA A 342 -38.97 -9.35 16.23
CA ALA A 342 -39.97 -8.31 16.45
C ALA A 342 -39.44 -6.89 16.35
N VAL A 343 -38.16 -6.64 16.59
CA VAL A 343 -37.52 -5.32 16.42
C VAL A 343 -37.37 -4.96 14.94
N LEU A 344 -37.29 -5.95 14.06
CA LEU A 344 -37.06 -5.76 12.63
C LEU A 344 -38.39 -5.56 11.83
N THR A 345 -39.53 -5.90 12.43
CA THR A 345 -40.86 -5.81 11.77
C THR A 345 -41.28 -4.38 11.41
N GLY A 346 -40.65 -3.34 11.97
CA GLY A 346 -40.87 -1.93 11.58
C GLY A 346 -40.28 -1.54 10.24
N GLY A 347 -39.48 -2.42 9.60
CA GLY A 347 -38.93 -2.25 8.27
C GLY A 347 -37.89 -1.13 8.10
N VAL A 348 -37.60 -0.32 9.12
CA VAL A 348 -36.64 0.80 9.06
C VAL A 348 -35.81 0.88 10.33
N LEU A 349 -34.50 0.79 10.16
CA LEU A 349 -33.49 1.05 11.20
C LEU A 349 -32.67 2.30 10.83
N GLN A 350 -32.06 2.90 11.82
CA GLN A 350 -31.17 4.02 11.63
C GLN A 350 -29.75 3.66 12.08
N VAL A 351 -28.78 4.02 11.28
CA VAL A 351 -27.37 3.96 11.66
C VAL A 351 -26.90 5.37 11.95
N ARG A 352 -26.51 5.59 13.19
CA ARG A 352 -26.02 6.89 13.70
C ARG A 352 -24.62 6.71 14.24
N PHE A 353 -23.93 7.82 14.49
CA PHE A 353 -22.60 7.84 15.12
C PHE A 353 -22.67 8.51 16.49
N ARG A 354 -21.69 8.21 17.31
CA ARG A 354 -21.64 8.70 18.66
C ARG A 354 -21.58 10.23 18.72
N ARG A 355 -22.49 10.83 19.52
CA ARG A 355 -22.56 12.29 19.75
C ARG A 355 -22.18 12.68 21.18
N GLY A 356 -22.14 11.71 22.11
CA GLY A 356 -21.93 11.90 23.53
C GLY A 356 -23.24 11.89 24.32
N GLY A 357 -23.16 11.37 25.55
CA GLY A 357 -24.32 11.27 26.43
C GLY A 357 -25.18 10.02 26.23
N GLU A 358 -24.88 9.18 25.23
CA GLU A 358 -25.59 7.94 24.99
C GLU A 358 -25.45 6.98 26.19
N ARG A 359 -26.56 6.36 26.57
CA ARG A 359 -26.62 5.27 27.55
C ARG A 359 -26.92 3.96 26.84
N PHE A 360 -26.30 2.88 27.29
CA PHE A 360 -26.51 1.56 26.72
C PHE A 360 -26.55 0.50 27.82
N HIS A 361 -27.48 -0.44 27.69
CA HIS A 361 -27.65 -1.56 28.62
C HIS A 361 -27.45 -2.87 27.83
N PRO A 362 -26.22 -3.36 27.66
CA PRO A 362 -25.97 -4.61 26.94
C PRO A 362 -26.46 -5.82 27.73
N VAL A 363 -26.75 -6.91 27.02
CA VAL A 363 -27.04 -8.21 27.63
C VAL A 363 -25.91 -8.61 28.59
N GLY A 364 -26.29 -9.21 29.75
CA GLY A 364 -25.34 -9.67 30.77
C GLY A 364 -24.91 -8.59 31.79
N ARG A 365 -25.44 -7.37 31.72
CA ARG A 365 -25.21 -6.33 32.73
C ARG A 365 -26.49 -6.04 33.51
N ALA A 366 -26.36 -5.74 34.81
CA ALA A 366 -27.51 -5.44 35.67
C ALA A 366 -28.16 -4.08 35.34
N HIS A 367 -27.38 -3.11 34.90
CA HIS A 367 -27.85 -1.73 34.66
C HIS A 367 -27.20 -1.10 33.42
N GLY A 368 -27.93 -0.16 32.81
CA GLY A 368 -27.42 0.67 31.72
C GLY A 368 -26.37 1.68 32.21
N GLN A 369 -25.32 1.83 31.44
CA GLN A 369 -24.21 2.75 31.71
C GLN A 369 -23.99 3.72 30.55
N GLU A 370 -23.18 4.76 30.77
CA GLU A 370 -22.74 5.62 29.69
C GLU A 370 -21.95 4.81 28.65
N LEU A 371 -22.30 4.99 27.37
CA LEU A 371 -21.65 4.31 26.27
C LEU A 371 -20.13 4.58 26.23
N LYS A 372 -19.71 5.79 26.61
CA LYS A 372 -18.29 6.17 26.73
C LYS A 372 -17.52 5.20 27.65
N LYS A 373 -18.10 4.90 28.81
CA LYS A 373 -17.48 4.01 29.81
C LYS A 373 -17.39 2.59 29.29
N LEU A 374 -18.49 2.08 28.72
CA LEU A 374 -18.54 0.73 28.15
C LEU A 374 -17.50 0.52 27.03
N LEU A 375 -17.38 1.48 26.09
CA LEU A 375 -16.39 1.43 25.03
C LEU A 375 -14.95 1.51 25.57
N GLN A 376 -14.75 2.25 26.68
CA GLN A 376 -13.45 2.31 27.35
C GLN A 376 -13.09 0.99 28.04
N GLU A 377 -14.04 0.37 28.73
CA GLU A 377 -13.88 -0.94 29.36
C GLU A 377 -13.57 -2.01 28.31
N ALA A 378 -14.28 -2.02 27.18
CA ALA A 378 -14.07 -2.91 26.06
C ALA A 378 -12.74 -2.66 25.30
N GLY A 379 -11.97 -1.65 25.70
CA GLY A 379 -10.66 -1.41 25.09
C GLY A 379 -10.70 -0.75 23.71
N ILE A 380 -11.86 -0.27 23.25
CA ILE A 380 -12.00 0.36 21.93
C ILE A 380 -11.28 1.72 21.94
N PRO A 381 -10.31 1.96 21.03
CA PRO A 381 -9.55 3.20 20.98
C PRO A 381 -10.44 4.42 20.64
N PRO A 382 -10.12 5.65 21.15
CA PRO A 382 -10.93 6.84 20.94
C PRO A 382 -11.27 7.15 19.48
N TRP A 383 -10.30 7.01 18.57
CA TRP A 383 -10.49 7.27 17.14
C TRP A 383 -11.39 6.27 16.41
N GLN A 384 -11.60 5.08 16.99
CA GLN A 384 -12.57 4.10 16.49
C GLN A 384 -13.97 4.39 17.03
N ARG A 385 -14.09 4.89 18.28
CA ARG A 385 -15.41 5.14 18.92
C ARG A 385 -16.26 6.15 18.16
N GLU A 386 -15.63 7.18 17.58
CA GLU A 386 -16.31 8.22 16.81
C GLU A 386 -16.80 7.72 15.44
N ARG A 387 -16.24 6.59 14.97
CA ARG A 387 -16.52 5.98 13.67
C ARG A 387 -17.33 4.70 13.76
N LEU A 388 -17.69 4.30 14.98
CA LEU A 388 -18.44 3.09 15.22
C LEU A 388 -19.91 3.32 14.84
N PRO A 389 -20.48 2.54 13.90
CA PRO A 389 -21.88 2.66 13.55
C PRO A 389 -22.76 2.11 14.68
N LEU A 390 -23.66 2.93 15.19
CA LEU A 390 -24.62 2.59 16.24
C LEU A 390 -25.97 2.34 15.60
N LEU A 391 -26.58 1.17 15.87
CA LEU A 391 -27.88 0.81 15.30
C LEU A 391 -29.02 1.27 16.24
N TYR A 392 -29.94 2.03 15.70
CA TYR A 392 -31.11 2.57 16.39
C TYR A 392 -32.42 2.16 15.71
N GLN A 393 -33.46 2.02 16.51
CA GLN A 393 -34.84 2.11 16.08
C GLN A 393 -35.44 3.35 16.72
N GLU A 394 -35.87 4.32 15.90
CA GLU A 394 -36.20 5.67 16.36
C GLU A 394 -35.09 6.24 17.25
N ASP A 395 -35.34 6.49 18.53
CA ASP A 395 -34.36 7.02 19.49
C ASP A 395 -33.77 5.94 20.43
N VAL A 396 -34.13 4.69 20.23
CA VAL A 396 -33.67 3.58 21.06
C VAL A 396 -32.41 2.98 20.46
N LEU A 397 -31.29 2.99 21.20
CA LEU A 397 -30.05 2.35 20.82
C LEU A 397 -30.14 0.82 21.00
N LEU A 398 -30.11 0.10 19.90
CA LEU A 398 -30.32 -1.36 19.86
C LEU A 398 -29.02 -2.16 19.90
N VAL A 399 -28.02 -1.77 19.07
CA VAL A 399 -26.77 -2.52 18.93
C VAL A 399 -25.60 -1.57 18.87
N VAL A 400 -24.54 -1.95 19.56
CA VAL A 400 -23.21 -1.33 19.48
C VAL A 400 -22.21 -2.40 19.09
N PRO A 401 -21.58 -2.32 17.90
CA PRO A 401 -20.55 -3.27 17.52
C PRO A 401 -19.42 -3.34 18.55
N GLY A 402 -19.03 -4.56 18.94
CA GLY A 402 -18.04 -4.80 19.99
C GLY A 402 -18.59 -4.77 21.43
N LEU A 403 -19.85 -4.34 21.65
CA LEU A 403 -20.52 -4.40 22.96
C LEU A 403 -21.76 -5.31 22.94
N GLY A 404 -22.34 -5.59 21.77
CA GLY A 404 -23.50 -6.47 21.61
C GLY A 404 -24.82 -5.72 21.52
N VAL A 405 -25.90 -6.40 21.91
CA VAL A 405 -27.31 -5.97 21.78
C VAL A 405 -27.81 -5.43 23.11
N ALA A 406 -28.72 -4.43 23.06
CA ALA A 406 -29.44 -3.95 24.24
C ALA A 406 -30.30 -5.07 24.83
N SER A 407 -30.30 -5.21 26.17
CA SER A 407 -31.07 -6.25 26.88
C SER A 407 -32.56 -6.24 26.50
N ALA A 408 -33.16 -5.07 26.30
CA ALA A 408 -34.55 -4.93 25.91
C ALA A 408 -34.87 -5.36 24.48
N ALA A 409 -33.87 -5.48 23.62
CA ALA A 409 -34.00 -5.82 22.20
C ALA A 409 -33.43 -7.20 21.84
N ALA A 410 -32.88 -7.91 22.82
CA ALA A 410 -32.24 -9.19 22.61
C ALA A 410 -33.25 -10.33 22.41
N ALA A 411 -32.88 -11.29 21.54
CA ALA A 411 -33.63 -12.54 21.40
C ALA A 411 -33.44 -13.40 22.65
N ALA A 412 -34.52 -14.08 23.10
CA ALA A 412 -34.47 -15.03 24.18
C ALA A 412 -33.82 -16.35 23.75
N PRO A 413 -33.33 -17.19 24.68
CA PRO A 413 -32.80 -18.50 24.34
C PRO A 413 -33.81 -19.32 23.51
N GLY A 414 -33.40 -19.82 22.36
CA GLY A 414 -34.22 -20.56 21.40
C GLY A 414 -35.10 -19.71 20.47
N GLU A 415 -35.17 -18.40 20.67
CA GLU A 415 -35.87 -17.46 19.77
C GLU A 415 -35.07 -17.14 18.54
N PRO A 416 -35.70 -17.00 17.33
CA PRO A 416 -35.04 -16.47 16.16
C PRO A 416 -34.50 -15.05 16.41
N GLY A 417 -33.26 -14.82 16.03
CA GLY A 417 -32.60 -13.57 16.26
C GLY A 417 -31.71 -13.14 15.07
N TRP A 418 -31.16 -11.94 15.16
CA TRP A 418 -30.33 -11.34 14.11
C TRP A 418 -29.07 -10.73 14.71
N GLU A 419 -27.92 -11.20 14.26
CA GLU A 419 -26.61 -10.65 14.64
C GLU A 419 -26.19 -9.52 13.69
N LEU A 420 -25.79 -8.38 14.23
CA LEU A 420 -25.21 -7.29 13.46
C LEU A 420 -23.72 -7.54 13.24
N LEU A 421 -23.33 -7.73 11.99
CA LEU A 421 -21.94 -7.86 11.56
C LEU A 421 -21.46 -6.50 11.04
N TRP A 422 -20.43 -5.96 11.67
CA TRP A 422 -19.71 -4.79 11.21
C TRP A 422 -18.41 -5.20 10.51
N GLN A 423 -18.26 -4.85 9.25
CA GLN A 423 -17.07 -5.08 8.45
C GLN A 423 -16.43 -3.72 8.12
N PRO A 424 -15.47 -3.23 8.92
CA PRO A 424 -14.78 -1.99 8.60
C PRO A 424 -14.02 -2.12 7.29
N LEU A 425 -13.89 -1.01 6.55
CA LEU A 425 -13.00 -0.95 5.40
C LEU A 425 -11.58 -1.23 5.90
N MET A 426 -11.01 -2.34 5.44
CA MET A 426 -9.60 -2.61 5.66
C MET A 426 -8.78 -1.55 4.93
N PRO A 427 -7.72 -0.99 5.54
CA PRO A 427 -6.76 -0.19 4.80
C PRO A 427 -6.31 -0.99 3.57
N ARG A 428 -6.30 -0.37 2.38
CA ARG A 428 -5.81 -1.02 1.17
C ARG A 428 -4.38 -1.47 1.42
N GLY A 429 -4.14 -2.77 1.62
CA GLY A 429 -2.81 -3.30 1.91
C GLY A 429 -2.76 -4.64 2.65
N SER A 430 -3.89 -5.22 3.01
CA SER A 430 -3.94 -6.57 3.59
C SER A 430 -4.49 -7.56 2.56
N GLY A 431 -3.62 -7.96 1.64
CA GLY A 431 -3.85 -9.02 0.66
C GLY A 431 -2.50 -9.51 0.15
#